data_79c907ababff24a18ef89338e13d3b2c
#
_entry.id   79c907ababff24a18ef89338e13d3b2c
#
_cell.length_a   1.000
_cell.length_b   1.000
_cell.length_c   1.000
_cell.angle_alpha   90.00
_cell.angle_beta   90.00
_cell.angle_gamma   90.00
#
_symmetry.space_group_name_H-M   'P 1'
#
loop_
_entity.id
_entity.type
_entity.pdbx_description
1 polymer ?
#
loop_
_entity_poly.entity_id
_entity_poly.type
_entity_poly.pdbx_seq_one_letter_code
_entity_poly.pdbx_strand_id
1 'polypeptide(L)'
;MSAPTYVDELYAAFVDTLPDEVRDVARALPVILGLAPTPDVPWSEVFSNEITLGAPALVAEAMPGIEADVIRQAGIAHLLAIVEAFGTDRILDGQIDPAPEIDAVLEQARRARDAALADVLRDVRDVHLSPDAEPELSYLQAEAETTAAIRAEHAVLRSGEAVTWSRYVSIAYAKQRLGLPAALALARVAGWDAPRRRSLGRLLDAVWVGLQLHDDVIDWEDDLSRGGAWASSLASQIPLRVDARDRKTIPVSARRLVQESGALRRMLAHSARSFRAARRRAVALGLGRLAAWALERELHVGELALREASSPGHTNRAHALSIWAKTVLPE
;
A
#
# COMPACT_ATOMS: atom_id res chain seq x y z
N MET A 1 23.56 1.43 -16.76
CA MET A 1 22.16 1.01 -16.67
C MET A 1 22.15 -0.40 -16.10
N SER A 2 21.46 -0.65 -14.98
CA SER A 2 21.19 -2.00 -14.49
C SER A 2 20.26 -2.72 -15.46
N ALA A 3 20.31 -4.07 -15.51
CA ALA A 3 19.34 -4.85 -16.27
C ALA A 3 17.93 -4.55 -15.75
N PRO A 4 16.90 -4.45 -16.64
CA PRO A 4 15.53 -4.23 -16.21
C PRO A 4 15.12 -5.32 -15.24
N THR A 5 14.38 -4.94 -14.20
CA THR A 5 13.81 -5.92 -13.29
C THR A 5 12.55 -6.53 -13.91
N TYR A 6 12.09 -7.65 -13.34
CA TYR A 6 10.84 -8.29 -13.75
C TYR A 6 9.65 -7.31 -13.83
N VAL A 7 9.53 -6.40 -12.86
CA VAL A 7 8.46 -5.40 -12.82
C VAL A 7 8.53 -4.43 -14.00
N ASP A 8 9.75 -3.97 -14.33
CA ASP A 8 9.97 -3.03 -15.43
C ASP A 8 9.67 -3.67 -16.78
N GLU A 9 10.02 -4.96 -16.95
CA GLU A 9 9.68 -5.73 -18.15
C GLU A 9 8.16 -5.87 -18.32
N LEU A 10 7.41 -6.11 -17.22
CA LEU A 10 5.95 -6.17 -17.26
C LEU A 10 5.34 -4.83 -17.67
N TYR A 11 5.85 -3.73 -17.10
CA TYR A 11 5.34 -2.41 -17.43
C TYR A 11 5.68 -2.00 -18.87
N ALA A 12 6.89 -2.28 -19.32
CA ALA A 12 7.28 -2.02 -20.71
C ALA A 12 6.39 -2.78 -21.70
N ALA A 13 6.12 -4.06 -21.44
CA ALA A 13 5.21 -4.86 -22.25
C ALA A 13 3.79 -4.27 -22.30
N PHE A 14 3.27 -3.74 -21.20
CA PHE A 14 1.99 -3.01 -21.19
C PHE A 14 2.07 -1.75 -22.05
N VAL A 15 3.09 -0.91 -21.87
CA VAL A 15 3.29 0.33 -22.62
C VAL A 15 3.34 0.09 -24.14
N ASP A 16 3.96 -1.01 -24.56
CA ASP A 16 4.05 -1.38 -26.00
C ASP A 16 2.68 -1.76 -26.60
N THR A 17 1.69 -2.11 -25.79
CA THR A 17 0.31 -2.37 -26.26
C THR A 17 -0.53 -1.10 -26.44
N LEU A 18 -0.06 0.04 -25.93
CA LEU A 18 -0.82 1.28 -25.92
C LEU A 18 -0.81 1.97 -27.30
N PRO A 19 -1.87 2.72 -27.63
CA PRO A 19 -1.85 3.65 -28.77
C PRO A 19 -0.71 4.66 -28.65
N ASP A 20 -0.17 5.09 -29.82
CA ASP A 20 0.99 5.99 -29.86
C ASP A 20 0.73 7.31 -29.12
N GLU A 21 -0.50 7.80 -29.15
CA GLU A 21 -0.92 9.07 -28.54
C GLU A 21 -0.75 9.12 -27.02
N VAL A 22 -0.81 7.98 -26.34
CA VAL A 22 -0.70 7.90 -24.89
C VAL A 22 0.56 7.18 -24.39
N ARG A 23 1.34 6.60 -25.32
CA ARG A 23 2.52 5.79 -24.97
C ARG A 23 3.60 6.59 -24.26
N ASP A 24 3.87 7.80 -24.69
CA ASP A 24 4.89 8.65 -24.06
C ASP A 24 4.45 9.12 -22.67
N VAL A 25 3.14 9.39 -22.49
CA VAL A 25 2.57 9.69 -21.16
C VAL A 25 2.71 8.49 -20.25
N ALA A 26 2.43 7.28 -20.73
CA ALA A 26 2.60 6.07 -19.95
C ALA A 26 4.06 5.83 -19.54
N ARG A 27 5.04 6.06 -20.42
CA ARG A 27 6.47 5.98 -20.08
C ARG A 27 6.87 6.97 -19.01
N ALA A 28 6.35 8.18 -19.06
CA ALA A 28 6.62 9.24 -18.09
C ALA A 28 5.73 9.18 -16.85
N LEU A 29 4.85 8.19 -16.73
CA LEU A 29 3.83 8.14 -15.67
C LEU A 29 4.42 8.24 -14.24
N PRO A 30 5.54 7.58 -13.89
CA PRO A 30 6.12 7.73 -12.55
C PRO A 30 6.44 9.19 -12.19
N VAL A 31 6.99 9.95 -13.13
CA VAL A 31 7.31 11.36 -12.89
C VAL A 31 6.07 12.25 -12.95
N ILE A 32 5.14 11.97 -13.84
CA ILE A 32 3.86 12.69 -13.91
C ILE A 32 3.08 12.55 -12.61
N LEU A 33 3.07 11.36 -12.04
CA LEU A 33 2.47 11.08 -10.72
C LEU A 33 3.29 11.66 -9.55
N GLY A 34 4.45 12.27 -9.81
CA GLY A 34 5.34 12.78 -8.75
C GLY A 34 5.94 11.68 -7.87
N LEU A 35 6.00 10.44 -8.38
CA LEU A 35 6.58 9.28 -7.70
C LEU A 35 8.08 9.15 -7.99
N ALA A 36 8.56 9.76 -9.06
CA ALA A 36 9.94 9.73 -9.49
C ALA A 36 10.43 11.15 -9.81
N PRO A 37 11.72 11.46 -9.60
CA PRO A 37 12.29 12.78 -9.90
C PRO A 37 12.51 13.03 -11.39
N THR A 38 12.69 11.97 -12.19
CA THR A 38 12.96 12.05 -13.64
C THR A 38 12.22 10.93 -14.38
N PRO A 39 11.94 11.10 -15.71
CA PRO A 39 11.24 10.09 -16.49
C PRO A 39 11.98 8.76 -16.65
N ASP A 40 13.30 8.75 -16.45
CA ASP A 40 14.14 7.55 -16.62
C ASP A 40 14.15 6.62 -15.42
N VAL A 41 13.48 6.99 -14.32
CA VAL A 41 13.38 6.14 -13.12
C VAL A 41 12.39 5.00 -13.38
N PRO A 42 12.85 3.74 -13.37
CA PRO A 42 11.97 2.60 -13.59
C PRO A 42 11.06 2.36 -12.39
N TRP A 43 9.92 1.68 -12.61
CA TRP A 43 8.97 1.37 -11.55
C TRP A 43 9.58 0.60 -10.38
N SER A 44 10.57 -0.26 -10.66
CA SER A 44 11.28 -1.01 -9.63
C SER A 44 12.07 -0.15 -8.64
N GLU A 45 12.41 1.08 -9.02
CA GLU A 45 13.13 2.04 -8.18
C GLU A 45 12.20 3.05 -7.50
N VAL A 46 10.91 3.11 -7.92
CA VAL A 46 9.91 4.03 -7.33
C VAL A 46 9.65 3.69 -5.86
N PHE A 47 9.55 2.41 -5.53
CA PHE A 47 9.29 1.95 -4.17
C PHE A 47 10.52 1.30 -3.55
N SER A 48 10.77 1.58 -2.29
CA SER A 48 11.91 1.02 -1.53
C SER A 48 11.73 -0.47 -1.17
N ASN A 49 10.79 -1.17 -1.83
CA ASN A 49 10.48 -2.56 -1.55
C ASN A 49 9.93 -3.27 -2.81
N GLU A 50 10.27 -4.54 -2.94
CA GLU A 50 9.84 -5.36 -4.07
C GLU A 50 8.39 -5.85 -3.97
N ILE A 51 7.77 -5.82 -2.78
CA ILE A 51 6.44 -6.40 -2.58
C ILE A 51 5.35 -5.51 -3.16
N THR A 52 5.53 -4.18 -3.14
CA THR A 52 4.50 -3.25 -3.61
C THR A 52 4.09 -3.54 -5.05
N LEU A 53 5.03 -3.83 -5.92
CA LEU A 53 4.76 -4.10 -7.33
C LEU A 53 4.90 -5.58 -7.71
N GLY A 54 5.59 -6.39 -6.92
CA GLY A 54 5.95 -7.77 -7.24
C GLY A 54 5.31 -8.84 -6.35
N ALA A 55 4.27 -8.52 -5.58
CA ALA A 55 3.65 -9.45 -4.63
C ALA A 55 3.29 -10.83 -5.22
N PRO A 56 2.70 -10.97 -6.43
CA PRO A 56 2.40 -12.28 -7.01
C PRO A 56 3.63 -13.15 -7.23
N ALA A 57 4.74 -12.58 -7.70
CA ALA A 57 5.99 -13.33 -7.91
C ALA A 57 6.58 -13.84 -6.59
N LEU A 58 6.52 -13.03 -5.52
CA LEU A 58 6.96 -13.45 -4.18
C LEU A 58 6.08 -14.55 -3.59
N VAL A 59 4.77 -14.48 -3.82
CA VAL A 59 3.81 -15.48 -3.34
C VAL A 59 3.94 -16.79 -4.11
N ALA A 60 4.29 -16.73 -5.40
CA ALA A 60 4.50 -17.91 -6.25
C ALA A 60 5.61 -18.86 -5.75
N GLU A 61 6.54 -18.37 -4.93
CA GLU A 61 7.60 -19.21 -4.33
C GLU A 61 7.05 -20.41 -3.54
N ALA A 62 5.87 -20.26 -2.92
CA ALA A 62 5.22 -21.34 -2.18
C ALA A 62 4.21 -22.15 -3.04
N MET A 63 4.23 -21.98 -4.35
CA MET A 63 3.29 -22.56 -5.31
C MET A 63 4.03 -23.34 -6.41
N PRO A 64 4.71 -24.44 -6.06
CA PRO A 64 5.45 -25.23 -7.05
C PRO A 64 4.50 -25.78 -8.13
N GLY A 65 4.94 -25.74 -9.37
CA GLY A 65 4.18 -26.28 -10.51
C GLY A 65 3.23 -25.27 -11.18
N ILE A 66 3.16 -24.02 -10.73
CA ILE A 66 2.49 -22.97 -11.49
C ILE A 66 3.35 -22.59 -12.70
N GLU A 67 2.70 -22.47 -13.84
CA GLU A 67 3.35 -22.04 -15.07
C GLU A 67 3.85 -20.58 -14.99
N ALA A 68 5.02 -20.33 -15.56
CA ALA A 68 5.64 -18.98 -15.52
C ALA A 68 4.75 -17.92 -16.17
N ASP A 69 3.97 -18.26 -17.19
CA ASP A 69 3.06 -17.34 -17.83
C ASP A 69 1.88 -16.92 -16.92
N VAL A 70 1.35 -17.84 -16.14
CA VAL A 70 0.32 -17.56 -15.13
C VAL A 70 0.85 -16.60 -14.06
N ILE A 71 2.08 -16.79 -13.60
CA ILE A 71 2.74 -15.89 -12.66
C ILE A 71 2.93 -14.50 -13.29
N ARG A 72 3.32 -14.48 -14.58
CA ARG A 72 3.50 -13.25 -15.34
C ARG A 72 2.18 -12.48 -15.47
N GLN A 73 1.07 -13.14 -15.83
CA GLN A 73 -0.24 -12.52 -15.92
C GLN A 73 -0.72 -11.97 -14.57
N ALA A 74 -0.53 -12.72 -13.49
CA ALA A 74 -0.82 -12.23 -12.14
C ALA A 74 0.05 -11.02 -11.78
N GLY A 75 1.32 -11.01 -12.20
CA GLY A 75 2.22 -9.87 -12.03
C GLY A 75 1.74 -8.62 -12.78
N ILE A 76 1.30 -8.76 -14.04
CA ILE A 76 0.71 -7.66 -14.84
C ILE A 76 -0.55 -7.13 -14.15
N ALA A 77 -1.47 -8.02 -13.76
CA ALA A 77 -2.70 -7.63 -13.11
C ALA A 77 -2.45 -6.85 -11.81
N HIS A 78 -1.50 -7.29 -10.99
CA HIS A 78 -1.13 -6.62 -9.75
C HIS A 78 -0.45 -5.27 -9.99
N LEU A 79 0.56 -5.23 -10.84
CA LEU A 79 1.30 -4.01 -11.17
C LEU A 79 0.36 -2.91 -11.64
N LEU A 80 -0.52 -3.22 -12.60
CA LEU A 80 -1.44 -2.24 -13.17
C LEU A 80 -2.52 -1.79 -12.16
N ALA A 81 -2.94 -2.67 -11.24
CA ALA A 81 -3.82 -2.30 -10.13
C ALA A 81 -3.16 -1.27 -9.19
N ILE A 82 -1.88 -1.45 -8.89
CA ILE A 82 -1.13 -0.51 -8.04
C ILE A 82 -0.88 0.82 -8.77
N VAL A 83 -0.51 0.77 -10.05
CA VAL A 83 -0.35 1.98 -10.90
C VAL A 83 -1.64 2.80 -10.92
N GLU A 84 -2.78 2.14 -11.13
CA GLU A 84 -4.10 2.76 -11.12
C GLU A 84 -4.46 3.36 -9.75
N ALA A 85 -4.20 2.61 -8.66
CA ALA A 85 -4.47 3.08 -7.30
C ALA A 85 -3.71 4.38 -6.99
N PHE A 86 -2.40 4.42 -7.28
CA PHE A 86 -1.60 5.62 -7.07
C PHE A 86 -2.01 6.77 -7.98
N GLY A 87 -2.32 6.51 -9.26
CA GLY A 87 -2.81 7.54 -10.17
C GLY A 87 -4.11 8.17 -9.69
N THR A 88 -5.07 7.34 -9.32
CA THR A 88 -6.38 7.78 -8.79
C THR A 88 -6.25 8.55 -7.48
N ASP A 89 -5.45 8.04 -6.53
CA ASP A 89 -5.23 8.68 -5.23
C ASP A 89 -4.64 10.09 -5.43
N ARG A 90 -3.60 10.24 -6.24
CA ARG A 90 -2.94 11.52 -6.48
C ARG A 90 -3.81 12.55 -7.20
N ILE A 91 -4.66 12.11 -8.11
CA ILE A 91 -5.67 13.00 -8.75
C ILE A 91 -6.70 13.44 -7.71
N LEU A 92 -7.24 12.52 -6.91
CA LEU A 92 -8.23 12.83 -5.89
C LEU A 92 -7.68 13.72 -4.78
N ASP A 93 -6.40 13.54 -4.42
CA ASP A 93 -5.69 14.37 -3.44
C ASP A 93 -5.34 15.77 -3.98
N GLY A 94 -5.49 15.98 -5.30
CA GLY A 94 -5.09 17.21 -5.97
C GLY A 94 -3.57 17.43 -5.95
N GLN A 95 -2.82 16.33 -5.91
CA GLN A 95 -1.35 16.34 -6.02
C GLN A 95 -0.90 16.49 -7.47
N ILE A 96 -1.74 16.05 -8.40
CA ILE A 96 -1.59 16.25 -9.84
C ILE A 96 -2.90 16.77 -10.41
N ASP A 97 -2.80 17.59 -11.46
CA ASP A 97 -3.97 18.05 -12.20
C ASP A 97 -4.50 16.91 -13.09
N PRO A 98 -5.83 16.67 -13.11
CA PRO A 98 -6.40 15.71 -14.02
C PRO A 98 -6.14 16.12 -15.48
N ALA A 99 -5.74 15.16 -16.31
CA ALA A 99 -5.50 15.36 -17.74
C ALA A 99 -6.07 14.18 -18.54
N PRO A 100 -6.71 14.43 -19.70
CA PRO A 100 -7.32 13.38 -20.50
C PRO A 100 -6.35 12.24 -20.86
N GLU A 101 -5.09 12.55 -21.07
CA GLU A 101 -4.05 11.59 -21.44
C GLU A 101 -3.70 10.68 -20.25
N ILE A 102 -3.67 11.23 -19.03
CA ILE A 102 -3.47 10.44 -17.80
C ILE A 102 -4.66 9.51 -17.59
N ASP A 103 -5.88 10.05 -17.69
CA ASP A 103 -7.11 9.27 -17.56
C ASP A 103 -7.16 8.13 -18.58
N ALA A 104 -6.73 8.40 -19.84
CA ALA A 104 -6.65 7.39 -20.89
C ALA A 104 -5.64 6.27 -20.53
N VAL A 105 -4.46 6.61 -20.01
CA VAL A 105 -3.47 5.60 -19.57
C VAL A 105 -4.02 4.77 -18.41
N LEU A 106 -4.64 5.39 -17.41
CA LEU A 106 -5.21 4.68 -16.26
C LEU A 106 -6.38 3.78 -16.67
N GLU A 107 -7.21 4.20 -17.63
CA GLU A 107 -8.28 3.36 -18.18
C GLU A 107 -7.74 2.16 -18.96
N GLN A 108 -6.67 2.33 -19.74
CA GLN A 108 -6.01 1.21 -20.41
C GLN A 108 -5.35 0.26 -19.40
N ALA A 109 -4.74 0.79 -18.35
CA ALA A 109 -4.20 -0.01 -17.26
C ALA A 109 -5.29 -0.87 -16.59
N ARG A 110 -6.46 -0.28 -16.32
CA ARG A 110 -7.63 -1.00 -15.77
C ARG A 110 -8.08 -2.15 -16.68
N ARG A 111 -8.22 -1.90 -17.98
CA ARG A 111 -8.61 -2.93 -18.97
C ARG A 111 -7.59 -4.05 -19.05
N ALA A 112 -6.30 -3.72 -19.13
CA ALA A 112 -5.23 -4.70 -19.20
C ALA A 112 -5.12 -5.51 -17.89
N ARG A 113 -5.30 -4.88 -16.73
CA ARG A 113 -5.41 -5.52 -15.42
C ARG A 113 -6.49 -6.59 -15.38
N ASP A 114 -7.70 -6.21 -15.80
CA ASP A 114 -8.86 -7.10 -15.76
C ASP A 114 -8.72 -8.25 -16.75
N ALA A 115 -8.17 -8.00 -17.94
CA ALA A 115 -7.87 -9.03 -18.92
C ALA A 115 -6.80 -10.01 -18.39
N ALA A 116 -5.73 -9.52 -17.80
CA ALA A 116 -4.67 -10.35 -17.22
C ALA A 116 -5.19 -11.23 -16.06
N LEU A 117 -6.06 -10.69 -15.19
CA LEU A 117 -6.70 -11.49 -14.13
C LEU A 117 -7.63 -12.56 -14.70
N ALA A 118 -8.39 -12.24 -15.74
CA ALA A 118 -9.24 -13.22 -16.42
C ALA A 118 -8.40 -14.33 -17.06
N ASP A 119 -7.23 -14.01 -17.59
CA ASP A 119 -6.29 -15.00 -18.13
C ASP A 119 -5.74 -15.92 -17.03
N VAL A 120 -5.37 -15.39 -15.87
CA VAL A 120 -4.96 -16.19 -14.70
C VAL A 120 -6.05 -17.20 -14.31
N LEU A 121 -7.31 -16.81 -14.36
CA LEU A 121 -8.44 -17.62 -13.90
C LEU A 121 -9.07 -18.52 -14.99
N ARG A 122 -8.60 -18.42 -16.24
CA ARG A 122 -9.22 -19.08 -17.41
C ARG A 122 -9.40 -20.61 -17.25
N ASP A 123 -8.41 -21.28 -16.70
CA ASP A 123 -8.37 -22.75 -16.61
C ASP A 123 -8.86 -23.28 -15.25
N VAL A 124 -9.34 -22.42 -14.37
CA VAL A 124 -9.92 -22.86 -13.11
C VAL A 124 -11.30 -23.43 -13.37
N ARG A 125 -11.34 -24.74 -13.66
CA ARG A 125 -12.60 -25.50 -13.82
C ARG A 125 -13.37 -25.43 -12.52
N ASP A 126 -14.64 -25.12 -12.50
CA ASP A 126 -15.54 -24.98 -11.36
C ASP A 126 -15.74 -23.56 -10.80
N VAL A 127 -15.17 -22.55 -11.43
CA VAL A 127 -15.52 -21.18 -11.02
C VAL A 127 -16.63 -20.67 -11.93
N HIS A 128 -17.88 -20.90 -11.54
CA HIS A 128 -18.86 -19.86 -11.76
C HIS A 128 -18.37 -18.66 -10.95
N LEU A 129 -17.52 -17.81 -11.58
CA LEU A 129 -17.10 -16.53 -11.03
C LEU A 129 -18.32 -15.62 -10.99
N SER A 130 -19.27 -15.96 -10.12
CA SER A 130 -20.15 -14.95 -9.59
C SER A 130 -19.28 -14.08 -8.70
N PRO A 131 -19.19 -12.77 -8.93
CA PRO A 131 -18.54 -11.83 -8.00
C PRO A 131 -18.99 -12.05 -6.55
N ASP A 132 -20.19 -12.61 -6.38
CA ASP A 132 -20.79 -12.92 -5.08
C ASP A 132 -20.19 -14.17 -4.40
N ALA A 133 -19.53 -15.06 -5.17
CA ALA A 133 -19.01 -16.31 -4.61
C ALA A 133 -17.60 -16.17 -4.02
N GLU A 134 -16.73 -15.38 -4.66
CA GLU A 134 -15.35 -15.11 -4.20
C GLU A 134 -15.02 -13.62 -4.45
N PRO A 135 -15.62 -12.68 -3.71
CA PRO A 135 -15.47 -11.23 -3.93
C PRO A 135 -14.01 -10.77 -3.78
N GLU A 136 -13.21 -11.49 -3.01
CA GLU A 136 -11.79 -11.22 -2.85
C GLU A 136 -10.94 -11.41 -4.12
N LEU A 137 -11.48 -12.06 -5.14
CA LEU A 137 -10.83 -12.20 -6.45
C LEU A 137 -11.28 -11.14 -7.47
N SER A 138 -12.16 -10.22 -7.07
CA SER A 138 -12.74 -9.21 -7.95
C SER A 138 -12.03 -7.86 -7.83
N TYR A 139 -11.41 -7.40 -8.91
CA TYR A 139 -10.90 -6.02 -8.96
C TYR A 139 -12.03 -4.99 -8.92
N LEU A 140 -13.19 -5.27 -9.47
CA LEU A 140 -14.35 -4.37 -9.39
C LEU A 140 -14.75 -4.10 -7.93
N GLN A 141 -14.81 -5.15 -7.10
CA GLN A 141 -15.08 -5.01 -5.67
C GLN A 141 -13.95 -4.28 -4.95
N ALA A 142 -12.70 -4.66 -5.20
CA ALA A 142 -11.53 -4.05 -4.59
C ALA A 142 -11.40 -2.57 -4.92
N GLU A 143 -11.68 -2.17 -6.17
CA GLU A 143 -11.68 -0.78 -6.64
C GLU A 143 -12.78 0.04 -5.95
N ALA A 144 -13.99 -0.51 -5.84
CA ALA A 144 -15.10 0.15 -5.15
C ALA A 144 -14.76 0.39 -3.66
N GLU A 145 -14.19 -0.59 -2.97
CA GLU A 145 -13.76 -0.47 -1.57
C GLU A 145 -12.62 0.54 -1.41
N THR A 146 -11.60 0.49 -2.28
CA THR A 146 -10.46 1.43 -2.27
C THR A 146 -10.92 2.85 -2.52
N THR A 147 -11.73 3.09 -3.54
CA THR A 147 -12.25 4.43 -3.86
C THR A 147 -13.13 4.99 -2.73
N ALA A 148 -13.97 4.15 -2.14
CA ALA A 148 -14.77 4.56 -0.98
C ALA A 148 -13.89 4.93 0.22
N ALA A 149 -12.80 4.20 0.45
CA ALA A 149 -11.85 4.47 1.53
C ALA A 149 -11.08 5.77 1.31
N ILE A 150 -10.60 6.05 0.10
CA ILE A 150 -9.94 7.32 -0.25
C ILE A 150 -10.90 8.50 0.00
N ARG A 151 -12.15 8.41 -0.46
CA ARG A 151 -13.15 9.46 -0.21
C ARG A 151 -13.45 9.64 1.27
N ALA A 152 -13.52 8.54 2.04
CA ALA A 152 -13.73 8.59 3.48
C ALA A 152 -12.54 9.25 4.21
N GLU A 153 -11.31 8.97 3.79
CA GLU A 153 -10.09 9.63 4.28
C GLU A 153 -10.17 11.14 4.06
N HIS A 154 -10.44 11.58 2.83
CA HIS A 154 -10.60 13.00 2.49
C HIS A 154 -11.68 13.68 3.33
N ALA A 155 -12.84 13.02 3.47
CA ALA A 155 -13.93 13.58 4.28
C ALA A 155 -13.50 13.75 5.74
N VAL A 156 -12.83 12.74 6.32
CA VAL A 156 -12.35 12.76 7.70
C VAL A 156 -11.29 13.82 7.91
N LEU A 157 -10.27 13.88 7.07
CA LEU A 157 -9.16 14.82 7.21
C LEU A 157 -9.60 16.28 7.01
N ARG A 158 -10.67 16.50 6.21
CA ARG A 158 -11.24 17.85 5.95
C ARG A 158 -12.34 18.24 6.91
N SER A 159 -13.07 17.29 7.52
CA SER A 159 -14.25 17.61 8.35
C SER A 159 -13.89 18.33 9.64
N GLY A 160 -12.71 18.06 10.11
CA GLY A 160 -12.32 18.56 11.40
C GLY A 160 -12.89 17.77 12.58
N GLU A 161 -13.48 16.61 12.34
CA GLU A 161 -13.97 15.74 13.39
C GLU A 161 -12.84 15.00 14.11
N ALA A 162 -13.07 14.66 15.38
CA ALA A 162 -12.16 13.80 16.12
C ALA A 162 -12.09 12.40 15.49
N VAL A 163 -10.89 11.94 15.22
CA VAL A 163 -10.64 10.65 14.60
C VAL A 163 -10.34 9.60 15.65
N THR A 164 -11.07 8.47 15.59
CA THR A 164 -10.74 7.30 16.41
C THR A 164 -9.67 6.45 15.72
N TRP A 165 -8.85 5.80 16.54
CA TRP A 165 -7.86 4.84 16.04
C TRP A 165 -8.49 3.74 15.17
N SER A 166 -9.65 3.21 15.58
CA SER A 166 -10.36 2.18 14.83
C SER A 166 -10.79 2.66 13.44
N ARG A 167 -11.31 3.90 13.33
CA ARG A 167 -11.71 4.48 12.04
C ARG A 167 -10.53 4.65 11.11
N TYR A 168 -9.39 5.17 11.63
CA TYR A 168 -8.16 5.28 10.87
C TYR A 168 -7.70 3.93 10.30
N VAL A 169 -7.54 2.92 11.17
CA VAL A 169 -7.08 1.59 10.74
C VAL A 169 -8.05 0.95 9.74
N SER A 170 -9.36 1.14 9.91
CA SER A 170 -10.37 0.64 8.96
C SER A 170 -10.22 1.25 7.57
N ILE A 171 -9.98 2.57 7.48
CA ILE A 171 -9.76 3.26 6.21
C ILE A 171 -8.43 2.82 5.59
N ALA A 172 -7.34 2.81 6.36
CA ALA A 172 -6.03 2.34 5.89
C ALA A 172 -6.10 0.91 5.32
N TYR A 173 -6.91 0.05 5.94
CA TYR A 173 -7.14 -1.32 5.47
C TYR A 173 -7.88 -1.36 4.14
N ALA A 174 -8.96 -0.58 4.01
CA ALA A 174 -9.79 -0.58 2.81
C ALA A 174 -9.09 0.06 1.60
N LYS A 175 -8.20 1.03 1.81
CA LYS A 175 -7.36 1.62 0.73
C LYS A 175 -6.49 0.59 0.01
N GLN A 176 -6.13 -0.50 0.67
CA GLN A 176 -5.15 -1.48 0.15
C GLN A 176 -5.79 -2.66 -0.60
N ARG A 177 -7.11 -2.64 -0.82
CA ARG A 177 -7.83 -3.77 -1.41
C ARG A 177 -7.36 -4.15 -2.81
N LEU A 178 -6.95 -3.18 -3.61
CA LEU A 178 -6.43 -3.42 -4.97
C LEU A 178 -5.16 -4.30 -4.99
N GLY A 179 -4.43 -4.39 -3.90
CA GLY A 179 -3.25 -5.24 -3.79
C GLY A 179 -3.52 -6.75 -3.60
N LEU A 180 -4.77 -7.19 -3.49
CA LEU A 180 -5.09 -8.58 -3.12
C LEU A 180 -5.45 -9.52 -4.29
N PRO A 181 -6.29 -9.12 -5.28
CA PRO A 181 -6.94 -10.07 -6.18
C PRO A 181 -5.96 -10.95 -6.95
N ALA A 182 -4.91 -10.40 -7.52
CA ALA A 182 -3.95 -11.17 -8.35
C ALA A 182 -3.24 -12.27 -7.55
N ALA A 183 -2.77 -11.97 -6.34
CA ALA A 183 -2.08 -12.94 -5.49
C ALA A 183 -3.04 -14.05 -5.00
N LEU A 184 -4.30 -13.69 -4.70
CA LEU A 184 -5.33 -14.65 -4.29
C LEU A 184 -5.78 -15.52 -5.47
N ALA A 185 -5.89 -14.95 -6.69
CA ALA A 185 -6.18 -15.70 -7.91
C ALA A 185 -5.07 -16.72 -8.19
N LEU A 186 -3.80 -16.32 -8.07
CA LEU A 186 -2.68 -17.21 -8.21
C LEU A 186 -2.74 -18.38 -7.21
N ALA A 187 -3.05 -18.10 -5.94
CA ALA A 187 -3.24 -19.12 -4.92
C ALA A 187 -4.44 -20.05 -5.23
N ARG A 188 -5.48 -19.53 -5.87
CA ARG A 188 -6.62 -20.33 -6.32
C ARG A 188 -6.20 -21.29 -7.44
N VAL A 189 -5.46 -20.81 -8.44
CA VAL A 189 -4.90 -21.64 -9.53
C VAL A 189 -3.96 -22.70 -8.98
N ALA A 190 -3.16 -22.37 -7.95
CA ALA A 190 -2.29 -23.32 -7.24
C ALA A 190 -3.05 -24.41 -6.45
N GLY A 191 -4.38 -24.39 -6.45
CA GLY A 191 -5.18 -25.36 -5.72
C GLY A 191 -5.18 -25.16 -4.19
N TRP A 192 -4.80 -23.96 -3.70
CA TRP A 192 -4.87 -23.69 -2.28
C TRP A 192 -6.33 -23.67 -1.82
N ASP A 193 -6.60 -24.33 -0.70
CA ASP A 193 -7.93 -24.32 -0.08
C ASP A 193 -8.32 -22.93 0.45
N ALA A 194 -9.60 -22.74 0.74
CA ALA A 194 -10.11 -21.46 1.22
C ALA A 194 -9.46 -20.98 2.54
N PRO A 195 -9.20 -21.85 3.56
CA PRO A 195 -8.44 -21.45 4.75
C PRO A 195 -7.04 -20.91 4.43
N ARG A 196 -6.30 -21.57 3.54
CA ARG A 196 -4.95 -21.15 3.14
C ARG A 196 -4.97 -19.84 2.37
N ARG A 197 -5.94 -19.66 1.43
CA ARG A 197 -6.14 -18.38 0.72
C ARG A 197 -6.51 -17.25 1.67
N ARG A 198 -7.41 -17.48 2.63
CA ARG A 198 -7.71 -16.48 3.68
C ARG A 198 -6.49 -16.12 4.52
N SER A 199 -5.60 -17.09 4.81
CA SER A 199 -4.34 -16.80 5.52
C SER A 199 -3.42 -15.92 4.68
N LEU A 200 -3.33 -16.14 3.35
CA LEU A 200 -2.61 -15.29 2.43
C LEU A 200 -3.21 -13.88 2.37
N GLY A 201 -4.52 -13.75 2.24
CA GLY A 201 -5.18 -12.44 2.27
C GLY A 201 -4.85 -11.66 3.54
N ARG A 202 -4.97 -12.29 4.72
CA ARG A 202 -4.60 -11.66 6.00
C ARG A 202 -3.10 -11.34 6.13
N LEU A 203 -2.24 -12.08 5.44
CA LEU A 203 -0.82 -11.77 5.36
C LEU A 203 -0.61 -10.47 4.57
N LEU A 204 -1.16 -10.42 3.36
CA LEU A 204 -1.04 -9.25 2.48
C LEU A 204 -1.66 -8.02 3.11
N ASP A 205 -2.84 -8.15 3.68
CA ASP A 205 -3.47 -7.09 4.47
C ASP A 205 -2.52 -6.53 5.56
N ALA A 206 -1.86 -7.41 6.30
CA ALA A 206 -0.93 -6.99 7.34
C ALA A 206 0.31 -6.28 6.77
N VAL A 207 0.80 -6.72 5.60
CA VAL A 207 1.88 -6.05 4.87
C VAL A 207 1.47 -4.64 4.46
N TRP A 208 0.34 -4.51 3.77
CA TRP A 208 -0.11 -3.23 3.22
C TRP A 208 -0.45 -2.22 4.31
N VAL A 209 -1.15 -2.65 5.36
CA VAL A 209 -1.42 -1.78 6.52
C VAL A 209 -0.13 -1.39 7.23
N GLY A 210 0.83 -2.30 7.34
CA GLY A 210 2.15 -2.00 7.90
C GLY A 210 2.88 -0.90 7.12
N LEU A 211 2.88 -1.00 5.78
CA LEU A 211 3.47 0.01 4.89
C LEU A 211 2.74 1.35 5.01
N GLN A 212 1.41 1.37 4.92
CA GLN A 212 0.61 2.60 5.01
C GLN A 212 0.86 3.34 6.32
N LEU A 213 0.81 2.63 7.45
CA LEU A 213 1.06 3.23 8.76
C LEU A 213 2.47 3.81 8.91
N HIS A 214 3.46 3.20 8.27
CA HIS A 214 4.83 3.69 8.25
C HIS A 214 4.95 4.95 7.39
N ASP A 215 4.33 4.95 6.22
CA ASP A 215 4.29 6.05 5.27
C ASP A 215 3.63 7.29 5.90
N ASP A 216 2.44 7.13 6.46
CA ASP A 216 1.71 8.18 7.20
C ASP A 216 2.51 8.81 8.36
N VAL A 217 3.54 8.12 8.86
CA VAL A 217 4.46 8.68 9.87
C VAL A 217 5.62 9.42 9.24
N ILE A 218 6.12 8.97 8.10
CA ILE A 218 7.25 9.63 7.44
C ILE A 218 6.79 10.93 6.80
N ASP A 219 5.66 10.92 6.13
CA ASP A 219 5.18 12.03 5.31
C ASP A 219 4.19 12.96 6.03
N TRP A 220 3.95 12.78 7.33
CA TRP A 220 2.89 13.49 8.05
C TRP A 220 2.98 15.03 7.96
N GLU A 221 4.19 15.61 7.89
CA GLU A 221 4.37 17.05 7.74
C GLU A 221 3.96 17.52 6.34
N ASP A 222 4.35 16.77 5.33
CA ASP A 222 4.00 17.06 3.95
C ASP A 222 2.49 16.90 3.73
N ASP A 223 1.88 15.86 4.28
CA ASP A 223 0.43 15.63 4.23
C ASP A 223 -0.34 16.74 4.95
N LEU A 224 0.13 17.14 6.13
CA LEU A 224 -0.48 18.27 6.85
C LEU A 224 -0.43 19.56 6.03
N SER A 225 0.68 19.78 5.33
CA SER A 225 0.84 20.94 4.45
C SER A 225 -0.11 20.92 3.24
N ARG A 226 -0.53 19.73 2.80
CA ARG A 226 -1.45 19.52 1.68
C ARG A 226 -2.93 19.55 2.07
N GLY A 227 -3.25 19.50 3.35
CA GLY A 227 -4.64 19.66 3.80
C GLY A 227 -5.07 18.79 4.97
N GLY A 228 -4.24 17.84 5.42
CA GLY A 228 -4.51 17.04 6.59
C GLY A 228 -3.62 15.83 6.69
N ALA A 229 -3.22 15.46 7.90
CA ALA A 229 -2.44 14.27 8.18
C ALA A 229 -3.08 13.44 9.28
N TRP A 230 -3.01 12.12 9.15
CA TRP A 230 -3.53 11.21 10.17
C TRP A 230 -2.85 11.41 11.53
N ALA A 231 -1.52 11.65 11.53
CA ALA A 231 -0.78 11.90 12.76
C ALA A 231 -1.33 13.11 13.53
N SER A 232 -1.67 14.21 12.84
CA SER A 232 -2.25 15.39 13.45
C SER A 232 -3.68 15.16 13.92
N SER A 233 -4.49 14.46 13.14
CA SER A 233 -5.88 14.14 13.45
C SER A 233 -6.00 13.18 14.66
N LEU A 234 -5.05 12.25 14.81
CA LEU A 234 -4.97 11.34 15.95
C LEU A 234 -4.33 11.98 17.20
N ALA A 235 -3.53 13.04 17.01
CA ALA A 235 -2.87 13.75 18.11
C ALA A 235 -3.81 14.71 18.85
N SER A 236 -4.70 15.34 18.11
CA SER A 236 -5.62 16.34 18.65
C SER A 236 -7.05 15.82 18.63
N GLN A 237 -7.78 16.10 19.69
CA GLN A 237 -9.24 15.96 19.66
C GLN A 237 -9.90 17.09 18.82
N ILE A 238 -9.10 18.07 18.41
CA ILE A 238 -9.49 19.21 17.58
C ILE A 238 -8.55 19.20 16.37
N PRO A 239 -9.06 19.17 15.14
CA PRO A 239 -8.23 19.13 13.95
C PRO A 239 -7.31 20.33 13.86
N LEU A 240 -6.05 20.06 13.65
CA LEU A 240 -5.09 21.08 13.26
C LEU A 240 -5.38 21.43 11.79
N ARG A 241 -5.88 22.63 11.56
CA ARG A 241 -5.97 23.21 10.22
C ARG A 241 -4.76 24.11 10.01
N VAL A 242 -3.97 23.81 9.03
CA VAL A 242 -3.00 24.76 8.49
C VAL A 242 -3.74 25.59 7.43
N ASP A 243 -3.79 26.90 7.60
CA ASP A 243 -4.43 27.78 6.63
C ASP A 243 -3.74 27.58 5.27
N ALA A 244 -4.53 27.54 4.20
CA ALA A 244 -4.01 27.35 2.85
C ALA A 244 -2.96 28.42 2.44
N ARG A 245 -2.94 29.57 3.13
CA ARG A 245 -1.97 30.64 2.94
C ARG A 245 -0.64 30.39 3.63
N ASP A 246 -0.64 29.58 4.71
CA ASP A 246 0.53 29.26 5.54
C ASP A 246 1.09 27.86 5.31
N ARG A 247 0.66 27.18 4.25
CA ARG A 247 1.04 25.79 3.93
C ARG A 247 2.55 25.52 3.81
N LYS A 248 3.36 26.57 3.69
CA LYS A 248 4.83 26.44 3.59
C LYS A 248 5.54 26.21 4.92
N THR A 249 4.86 26.42 6.05
CA THR A 249 5.51 26.29 7.36
C THR A 249 4.54 25.73 8.38
N ILE A 250 4.77 24.48 8.79
CA ILE A 250 4.00 23.87 9.87
C ILE A 250 4.33 24.59 11.17
N PRO A 251 3.32 25.12 11.90
CA PRO A 251 3.56 25.78 13.17
C PRO A 251 4.30 24.89 14.17
N VAL A 252 5.25 25.46 14.90
CA VAL A 252 6.02 24.74 15.94
C VAL A 252 5.08 24.11 16.97
N SER A 253 3.96 24.76 17.29
CA SER A 253 2.92 24.25 18.20
C SER A 253 2.27 22.97 17.67
N ALA A 254 2.05 22.86 16.35
CA ALA A 254 1.48 21.68 15.72
C ALA A 254 2.46 20.50 15.76
N ARG A 255 3.74 20.74 15.43
CA ARG A 255 4.80 19.74 15.57
C ARG A 255 4.90 19.22 16.99
N ARG A 256 4.94 20.13 17.95
CA ARG A 256 5.01 19.81 19.37
C ARG A 256 3.81 18.96 19.80
N LEU A 257 2.60 19.33 19.41
CA LEU A 257 1.39 18.57 19.74
C LEU A 257 1.43 17.15 19.20
N VAL A 258 1.81 16.96 17.93
CA VAL A 258 1.92 15.62 17.32
C VAL A 258 2.97 14.77 18.04
N GLN A 259 4.15 15.34 18.32
CA GLN A 259 5.22 14.67 19.04
C GLN A 259 4.82 14.30 20.48
N GLU A 260 4.27 15.24 21.24
CA GLU A 260 3.88 15.03 22.64
C GLU A 260 2.68 14.10 22.81
N SER A 261 1.77 14.03 21.82
CA SER A 261 0.59 13.15 21.85
C SER A 261 0.93 11.65 21.84
N GLY A 262 2.11 11.31 21.32
CA GLY A 262 2.52 9.93 21.07
C GLY A 262 1.78 9.27 19.90
N ALA A 263 1.12 10.04 19.01
CA ALA A 263 0.41 9.53 17.84
C ALA A 263 1.38 8.79 16.90
N LEU A 264 2.50 9.40 16.52
CA LEU A 264 3.52 8.80 15.65
C LEU A 264 4.02 7.47 16.22
N ARG A 265 4.36 7.45 17.52
CA ARG A 265 4.79 6.22 18.18
C ARG A 265 3.73 5.12 18.14
N ARG A 266 2.45 5.45 18.35
CA ARG A 266 1.36 4.46 18.26
C ARG A 266 1.21 3.91 16.85
N MET A 267 1.34 4.76 15.83
CA MET A 267 1.32 4.35 14.42
C MET A 267 2.47 3.41 14.09
N LEU A 268 3.72 3.78 14.46
CA LEU A 268 4.89 2.92 14.28
C LEU A 268 4.78 1.59 15.02
N ALA A 269 4.32 1.60 16.28
CA ALA A 269 4.12 0.37 17.04
C ALA A 269 3.05 -0.53 16.41
N HIS A 270 2.02 0.03 15.78
CA HIS A 270 1.03 -0.76 15.05
C HIS A 270 1.59 -1.30 13.73
N SER A 271 2.34 -0.49 12.99
CA SER A 271 3.06 -0.92 11.79
C SER A 271 3.98 -2.11 12.09
N ALA A 272 4.80 -2.03 13.14
CA ALA A 272 5.67 -3.13 13.57
C ALA A 272 4.87 -4.40 13.93
N ARG A 273 3.71 -4.28 14.63
CA ARG A 273 2.82 -5.42 14.89
C ARG A 273 2.24 -6.03 13.61
N SER A 274 1.91 -5.20 12.64
CA SER A 274 1.41 -5.65 11.33
C SER A 274 2.48 -6.46 10.59
N PHE A 275 3.72 -5.98 10.53
CA PHE A 275 4.82 -6.75 9.92
C PHE A 275 5.12 -8.04 10.68
N ARG A 276 5.05 -8.05 12.01
CA ARG A 276 5.15 -9.28 12.80
C ARG A 276 4.05 -10.28 12.44
N ALA A 277 2.81 -9.82 12.32
CA ALA A 277 1.69 -10.67 11.93
C ALA A 277 1.87 -11.21 10.50
N ALA A 278 2.37 -10.39 9.59
CA ALA A 278 2.73 -10.79 8.23
C ALA A 278 3.81 -11.87 8.24
N ARG A 279 4.91 -11.65 8.96
CA ARG A 279 6.02 -12.60 9.10
C ARG A 279 5.55 -13.98 9.59
N ARG A 280 4.77 -14.00 10.67
CA ARG A 280 4.26 -15.28 11.23
C ARG A 280 3.42 -16.06 10.20
N ARG A 281 2.58 -15.36 9.42
CA ARG A 281 1.78 -15.98 8.37
C ARG A 281 2.62 -16.42 7.19
N ALA A 282 3.61 -15.61 6.80
CA ALA A 282 4.53 -15.95 5.72
C ALA A 282 5.29 -17.24 6.03
N VAL A 283 5.82 -17.38 7.25
CA VAL A 283 6.45 -18.63 7.72
C VAL A 283 5.48 -19.80 7.63
N ALA A 284 4.24 -19.65 8.13
CA ALA A 284 3.23 -20.71 8.10
C ALA A 284 2.80 -21.12 6.68
N LEU A 285 2.91 -20.20 5.70
CA LEU A 285 2.59 -20.45 4.30
C LEU A 285 3.79 -20.93 3.46
N GLY A 286 5.01 -20.96 4.04
CA GLY A 286 6.22 -21.35 3.33
C GLY A 286 6.83 -20.25 2.45
N LEU A 287 6.49 -18.98 2.70
CA LEU A 287 6.95 -17.80 1.95
C LEU A 287 8.22 -17.22 2.60
N GLY A 288 9.36 -17.86 2.37
CA GLY A 288 10.62 -17.57 3.06
C GLY A 288 11.14 -16.16 2.82
N ARG A 289 11.18 -15.70 1.56
CA ARG A 289 11.62 -14.32 1.22
C ARG A 289 10.73 -13.27 1.86
N LEU A 290 9.41 -13.46 1.78
CA LEU A 290 8.45 -12.53 2.35
C LEU A 290 8.54 -12.50 3.89
N ALA A 291 8.82 -13.65 4.53
CA ALA A 291 9.05 -13.71 5.97
C ALA A 291 10.31 -12.95 6.39
N ALA A 292 11.41 -13.09 5.64
CA ALA A 292 12.66 -12.36 5.88
C ALA A 292 12.48 -10.84 5.68
N TRP A 293 11.82 -10.44 4.61
CA TRP A 293 11.48 -9.06 4.35
C TRP A 293 10.60 -8.44 5.47
N ALA A 294 9.55 -9.15 5.88
CA ALA A 294 8.67 -8.68 6.94
C ALA A 294 9.39 -8.57 8.30
N LEU A 295 10.38 -9.43 8.58
CA LEU A 295 11.24 -9.31 9.77
C LEU A 295 12.09 -8.03 9.71
N GLU A 296 12.72 -7.77 8.56
CA GLU A 296 13.51 -6.55 8.37
C GLU A 296 12.67 -5.28 8.61
N ARG A 297 11.46 -5.23 8.06
CA ARG A 297 10.53 -4.11 8.26
C ARG A 297 10.06 -4.01 9.72
N GLU A 298 9.74 -5.13 10.37
CA GLU A 298 9.39 -5.17 11.80
C GLU A 298 10.47 -4.53 12.66
N LEU A 299 11.75 -4.88 12.42
CA LEU A 299 12.89 -4.36 13.17
C LEU A 299 13.12 -2.88 12.87
N HIS A 300 13.13 -2.49 11.60
CA HIS A 300 13.32 -1.10 11.19
C HIS A 300 12.27 -0.16 11.82
N VAL A 301 10.99 -0.51 11.67
CA VAL A 301 9.90 0.31 12.24
C VAL A 301 9.92 0.29 13.77
N GLY A 302 10.32 -0.83 14.37
CA GLY A 302 10.52 -0.94 15.81
C GLY A 302 11.61 0.03 16.32
N GLU A 303 12.72 0.16 15.61
CA GLU A 303 13.77 1.14 15.93
C GLU A 303 13.28 2.58 15.81
N LEU A 304 12.49 2.90 14.77
CA LEU A 304 11.88 4.21 14.62
C LEU A 304 10.95 4.54 15.80
N ALA A 305 10.12 3.58 16.21
CA ALA A 305 9.23 3.75 17.37
C ALA A 305 10.01 4.01 18.68
N LEU A 306 11.19 3.41 18.84
CA LEU A 306 12.07 3.66 19.98
C LEU A 306 12.72 5.04 19.92
N ARG A 307 13.16 5.48 18.75
CA ARG A 307 13.73 6.83 18.54
C ARG A 307 12.69 7.90 18.88
N GLU A 308 11.46 7.75 18.40
CA GLU A 308 10.35 8.63 18.74
C GLU A 308 10.07 8.66 20.23
N ALA A 309 10.13 7.51 20.92
CA ALA A 309 9.96 7.42 22.36
C ALA A 309 11.09 8.07 23.17
N SER A 310 12.26 8.24 22.57
CA SER A 310 13.47 8.79 23.22
C SER A 310 13.67 10.27 22.94
N SER A 311 12.82 10.88 22.12
CA SER A 311 12.87 12.31 21.78
C SER A 311 12.59 13.18 23.01
N PRO A 312 13.23 14.37 23.17
CA PRO A 312 13.21 15.18 24.42
C PRO A 312 11.84 15.64 24.92
N GLY A 313 10.76 15.41 24.19
CA GLY A 313 9.38 15.66 24.63
C GLY A 313 8.74 14.53 25.46
N HIS A 314 9.39 13.38 25.59
CA HIS A 314 8.84 12.21 26.28
C HIS A 314 9.51 12.00 27.64
N THR A 315 8.81 12.32 28.71
CA THR A 315 9.32 12.30 30.09
C THR A 315 9.53 10.89 30.69
N ASN A 316 9.28 9.79 29.94
CA ASN A 316 9.40 8.47 30.54
C ASN A 316 9.98 7.39 29.60
N ARG A 317 11.30 7.40 29.43
CA ARG A 317 12.07 6.43 28.65
C ARG A 317 11.82 4.96 29.08
N ALA A 318 11.66 4.73 30.37
CA ALA A 318 11.40 3.40 30.93
C ALA A 318 10.00 2.88 30.52
N HIS A 319 9.00 3.76 30.49
CA HIS A 319 7.64 3.41 30.06
C HIS A 319 7.60 3.12 28.54
N ALA A 320 8.31 3.89 27.74
CA ALA A 320 8.41 3.67 26.30
C ALA A 320 9.08 2.34 25.96
N LEU A 321 10.17 1.99 26.65
CA LEU A 321 10.85 0.69 26.52
C LEU A 321 9.96 -0.48 26.97
N SER A 322 9.18 -0.31 28.04
CA SER A 322 8.22 -1.32 28.49
C SER A 322 7.11 -1.57 27.47
N ILE A 323 6.58 -0.53 26.84
CA ILE A 323 5.56 -0.66 25.76
C ILE A 323 6.17 -1.37 24.57
N TRP A 324 7.38 -0.99 24.17
CA TRP A 324 8.08 -1.63 23.05
C TRP A 324 8.35 -3.10 23.33
N ALA A 325 8.90 -3.43 24.52
CA ALA A 325 9.19 -4.80 24.90
C ALA A 325 7.95 -5.71 24.83
N LYS A 326 6.80 -5.23 25.32
CA LYS A 326 5.51 -5.96 25.23
C LYS A 326 4.98 -6.04 23.77
N THR A 327 5.42 -5.16 22.89
CA THR A 327 4.95 -5.08 21.51
C THR A 327 5.82 -5.89 20.56
N VAL A 328 7.13 -5.96 20.83
CA VAL A 328 8.15 -6.53 19.94
C VAL A 328 8.70 -7.86 20.41
N LEU A 329 8.83 -8.07 21.72
CA LEU A 329 9.33 -9.33 22.26
C LEU A 329 8.20 -10.37 22.36
N PRO A 330 8.45 -11.64 22.01
CA PRO A 330 7.47 -12.71 22.21
C PRO A 330 7.27 -12.94 23.71
N GLU A 331 6.02 -13.25 24.13
CA GLU A 331 5.74 -13.99 25.36
C GLU A 331 6.19 -15.43 25.20
#